data_8b169028b720bdd37c8a190657d17872
#
_entry.id   8b169028b720bdd37c8a190657d17872
#
_cell.length_a   1.000
_cell.length_b   1.000
_cell.length_c   1.000
_cell.angle_alpha   90.00
_cell.angle_beta   90.00
_cell.angle_gamma   90.00
#
_symmetry.space_group_name_H-M   'P 1'
#
loop_
_entity.id
_entity.type
_entity.pdbx_description
1 polymer ?
#
loop_
_entity_poly.entity_id
_entity_poly.type
_entity_poly.pdbx_seq_one_letter_code
_entity_poly.pdbx_strand_id
1 'polypeptide(L)'
;MESSYGDVDPSALLHTRRAQLKRTDQQDNLNGRPPDPGVSTWIFRSLRPFHPSRLDTAMRQMGQTDSCSASILRINGYTWLANYPDNQGLLSYTKGHVYETKLGSPWWASMPRAQWPKGLEEAIRPLWREPYGDRQIEVVVTGLFNDTSMRQKVEENFMSCLLTDDEFALGQAVWNEMDDPFSFTWS
;
A
#
# COMPACT_ATOMS: atom_id res chain seq x y z
N MET A 1 -24.17 -3.47 30.89
CA MET A 1 -23.89 -2.23 30.16
C MET A 1 -23.42 -2.65 28.78
N GLU A 2 -24.33 -2.63 27.82
CA GLU A 2 -24.00 -2.91 26.42
C GLU A 2 -23.26 -1.69 25.87
N SER A 3 -22.03 -1.90 25.45
CA SER A 3 -21.26 -0.87 24.75
C SER A 3 -21.80 -0.79 23.33
N SER A 4 -22.59 0.24 23.06
CA SER A 4 -23.06 0.61 21.74
C SER A 4 -21.86 1.06 20.90
N TYR A 5 -21.21 0.16 20.20
CA TYR A 5 -20.38 0.51 19.06
C TYR A 5 -21.33 1.00 17.98
N GLY A 6 -21.25 2.31 17.65
CA GLY A 6 -22.12 2.96 16.68
C GLY A 6 -22.14 2.20 15.35
N ASP A 7 -23.30 2.25 14.73
CA ASP A 7 -23.63 1.65 13.43
C ASP A 7 -22.73 2.28 12.35
N VAL A 8 -21.50 1.77 12.22
CA VAL A 8 -20.53 2.25 11.22
C VAL A 8 -20.83 1.50 9.91
N ASP A 9 -21.22 2.24 8.88
CA ASP A 9 -21.45 1.69 7.55
C ASP A 9 -20.17 0.98 7.05
N PRO A 10 -20.20 -0.35 6.84
CA PRO A 10 -19.03 -1.10 6.36
C PRO A 10 -18.52 -0.64 5.00
N SER A 11 -19.42 -0.15 4.14
CA SER A 11 -19.05 0.47 2.88
C SER A 11 -18.24 1.77 3.12
N ALA A 12 -18.57 2.52 4.16
CA ALA A 12 -17.80 3.70 4.57
C ALA A 12 -16.39 3.30 5.07
N LEU A 13 -16.23 2.17 5.77
CA LEU A 13 -14.91 1.68 6.20
C LEU A 13 -14.03 1.28 5.00
N LEU A 14 -14.60 0.60 4.01
CA LEU A 14 -13.90 0.27 2.77
C LEU A 14 -13.63 1.52 1.94
N HIS A 15 -14.60 2.44 1.88
CA HIS A 15 -14.44 3.74 1.25
C HIS A 15 -13.45 4.63 2.00
N THR A 16 -13.34 4.54 3.32
CA THR A 16 -12.35 5.29 4.10
C THR A 16 -10.93 4.82 3.77
N ARG A 17 -10.70 3.51 3.59
CA ARG A 17 -9.43 2.98 3.09
C ARG A 17 -9.11 3.53 1.70
N ARG A 18 -10.06 3.51 0.76
CA ARG A 18 -9.94 4.13 -0.56
C ARG A 18 -9.94 5.66 -0.52
N ALA A 19 -10.67 6.27 0.41
CA ALA A 19 -10.75 7.72 0.56
C ALA A 19 -9.51 8.32 1.20
N GLN A 20 -8.75 7.57 2.02
CA GLN A 20 -7.44 8.00 2.48
C GLN A 20 -6.46 8.15 1.31
N LEU A 21 -6.50 7.23 0.34
CA LEU A 21 -5.72 7.34 -0.89
C LEU A 21 -6.23 8.51 -1.77
N LYS A 22 -7.56 8.68 -1.90
CA LYS A 22 -8.17 9.78 -2.66
C LYS A 22 -8.04 11.15 -1.99
N ARG A 23 -8.05 11.21 -0.65
CA ARG A 23 -7.82 12.48 0.08
C ARG A 23 -6.41 13.02 -0.14
N THR A 24 -5.46 12.12 -0.37
CA THR A 24 -4.10 12.51 -0.75
C THR A 24 -4.07 13.16 -2.13
N ASP A 25 -4.86 12.65 -3.09
CA ASP A 25 -5.03 13.28 -4.41
C ASP A 25 -5.87 14.57 -4.37
N GLN A 26 -6.86 14.64 -3.46
CA GLN A 26 -7.73 15.82 -3.33
C GLN A 26 -7.11 16.95 -2.52
N GLN A 27 -6.14 16.66 -1.65
CA GLN A 27 -5.49 17.69 -0.84
C GLN A 27 -4.63 18.62 -1.70
N ASP A 28 -4.12 18.13 -2.83
CA ASP A 28 -3.43 18.94 -3.83
C ASP A 28 -4.42 19.78 -4.68
N ASN A 29 -5.71 19.37 -4.76
CA ASN A 29 -6.77 20.10 -5.47
C ASN A 29 -7.50 21.14 -4.60
N LEU A 30 -7.30 21.19 -3.28
CA LEU A 30 -8.00 22.12 -2.38
C LEU A 30 -7.62 23.59 -2.57
N ASN A 31 -6.55 23.87 -3.32
CA ASN A 31 -6.10 25.24 -3.61
C ASN A 31 -6.66 25.80 -4.92
N GLY A 32 -7.58 25.12 -5.61
CA GLY A 32 -8.21 25.61 -6.85
C GLY A 32 -7.22 25.84 -8.01
N ARG A 33 -5.99 25.38 -7.90
CA ARG A 33 -4.99 25.44 -8.96
C ARG A 33 -5.16 24.23 -9.88
N PRO A 34 -5.25 24.41 -11.20
CA PRO A 34 -5.23 23.29 -12.13
C PRO A 34 -3.94 22.48 -11.91
N PRO A 35 -3.98 21.13 -12.07
CA PRO A 35 -2.78 20.31 -11.97
C PRO A 35 -1.70 20.87 -12.90
N ASP A 36 -0.47 20.95 -12.39
CA ASP A 36 0.66 21.43 -13.21
C ASP A 36 0.78 20.55 -14.47
N PRO A 37 0.95 21.15 -15.64
CA PRO A 37 1.08 20.39 -16.89
C PRO A 37 2.26 19.42 -16.77
N GLY A 38 2.00 18.12 -17.00
CA GLY A 38 3.00 17.06 -16.90
C GLY A 38 2.94 16.23 -15.61
N VAL A 39 2.23 16.68 -14.57
CA VAL A 39 1.99 15.82 -13.39
C VAL A 39 0.93 14.77 -13.72
N SER A 40 1.27 13.51 -13.47
CA SER A 40 0.33 12.40 -13.63
C SER A 40 0.37 11.48 -12.41
N THR A 41 -0.76 10.82 -12.18
CA THR A 41 -0.95 9.88 -11.07
C THR A 41 -1.40 8.55 -11.61
N TRP A 42 -0.86 7.47 -11.07
CA TRP A 42 -1.30 6.11 -11.36
C TRP A 42 -1.22 5.24 -10.12
N ILE A 43 -1.87 4.06 -10.16
CA ILE A 43 -1.96 3.17 -9.02
C ILE A 43 -1.30 1.85 -9.38
N PHE A 44 -0.29 1.47 -8.60
CA PHE A 44 0.29 0.13 -8.61
C PHE A 44 -0.57 -0.80 -7.76
N ARG A 45 -0.96 -1.96 -8.30
CA ARG A 45 -1.74 -2.97 -7.60
C ARG A 45 -1.10 -4.34 -7.75
N SER A 46 -1.07 -5.10 -6.65
CA SER A 46 -0.65 -6.50 -6.66
C SER A 46 -1.41 -7.31 -5.61
N LEU A 47 -1.70 -8.56 -5.95
CA LEU A 47 -2.20 -9.59 -5.02
C LEU A 47 -1.08 -10.48 -4.47
N ARG A 48 0.18 -10.08 -4.68
CA ARG A 48 1.37 -10.73 -4.17
C ARG A 48 2.08 -9.77 -3.22
N PRO A 49 2.59 -10.23 -2.07
CA PRO A 49 3.24 -9.34 -1.11
C PRO A 49 4.59 -8.86 -1.61
N PHE A 50 5.03 -7.72 -1.08
CA PHE A 50 6.39 -7.27 -1.20
C PHE A 50 7.33 -8.08 -0.30
N HIS A 51 8.52 -8.37 -0.80
CA HIS A 51 9.67 -8.79 0.00
C HIS A 51 10.18 -7.58 0.79
N PRO A 52 10.26 -7.64 2.14
CA PRO A 52 10.55 -6.47 2.96
C PRO A 52 11.85 -5.77 2.58
N SER A 53 12.96 -6.51 2.49
CA SER A 53 14.28 -5.94 2.20
C SER A 53 14.39 -5.39 0.78
N ARG A 54 13.70 -5.99 -0.22
CA ARG A 54 13.68 -5.45 -1.58
C ARG A 54 12.92 -4.14 -1.65
N LEU A 55 11.77 -4.05 -0.95
CA LEU A 55 11.02 -2.80 -0.87
C LEU A 55 11.83 -1.69 -0.19
N ASP A 56 12.45 -1.98 0.97
CA ASP A 56 13.31 -1.02 1.68
C ASP A 56 14.43 -0.49 0.78
N THR A 57 15.14 -1.41 0.11
CA THR A 57 16.23 -1.06 -0.81
C THR A 57 15.74 -0.18 -1.95
N ALA A 58 14.64 -0.53 -2.58
CA ALA A 58 14.05 0.26 -3.68
C ALA A 58 13.63 1.65 -3.21
N MET A 59 12.99 1.75 -2.05
CA MET A 59 12.55 3.03 -1.50
C MET A 59 13.72 3.94 -1.10
N ARG A 60 14.81 3.38 -0.57
CA ARG A 60 16.04 4.15 -0.28
C ARG A 60 16.70 4.65 -1.56
N GLN A 61 16.71 3.85 -2.61
CA GLN A 61 17.25 4.24 -3.92
C GLN A 61 16.42 5.34 -4.58
N MET A 62 15.09 5.33 -4.40
CA MET A 62 14.22 6.39 -4.91
C MET A 62 14.52 7.77 -4.32
N GLY A 63 15.14 7.85 -3.15
CA GLY A 63 15.62 9.11 -2.55
C GLY A 63 16.93 9.63 -3.14
N GLN A 64 17.65 8.80 -3.90
CA GLN A 64 18.92 9.15 -4.53
C GLN A 64 18.67 9.69 -5.94
N THR A 65 19.54 10.60 -6.40
CA THR A 65 19.34 11.47 -7.57
C THR A 65 19.35 10.80 -8.95
N ASP A 66 19.06 9.53 -9.07
CA ASP A 66 19.03 8.83 -10.35
C ASP A 66 17.73 9.07 -11.14
N SER A 67 17.88 9.15 -12.42
CA SER A 67 16.99 9.80 -13.39
C SER A 67 15.50 9.38 -13.38
N CYS A 68 15.17 8.18 -12.94
CA CYS A 68 13.75 7.74 -12.89
C CYS A 68 13.05 8.19 -11.61
N SER A 69 13.74 8.10 -10.47
CA SER A 69 13.26 8.57 -9.17
C SER A 69 13.11 10.09 -9.11
N ALA A 70 13.92 10.84 -9.88
CA ALA A 70 13.82 12.29 -9.97
C ALA A 70 12.44 12.78 -10.45
N SER A 71 11.71 11.96 -11.20
CA SER A 71 10.37 12.28 -11.71
C SER A 71 9.26 12.01 -10.69
N ILE A 72 9.52 11.18 -9.67
CA ILE A 72 8.52 10.86 -8.65
C ILE A 72 8.43 12.03 -7.66
N LEU A 73 7.23 12.55 -7.49
CA LEU A 73 6.93 13.61 -6.51
C LEU A 73 6.43 13.01 -5.20
N ARG A 74 5.58 11.98 -5.29
CA ARG A 74 4.93 11.38 -4.13
C ARG A 74 4.56 9.92 -4.38
N ILE A 75 4.68 9.12 -3.32
CA ILE A 75 4.16 7.75 -3.26
C ILE A 75 3.38 7.62 -1.96
N ASN A 76 2.15 7.10 -2.02
CA ASN A 76 1.37 6.79 -0.83
C ASN A 76 0.50 5.57 -1.08
N GLY A 77 0.32 4.77 -0.05
CA GLY A 77 -0.58 3.65 -0.16
C GLY A 77 -0.44 2.65 0.95
N TYR A 78 -1.20 1.58 0.83
CA TYR A 78 -1.03 0.44 1.69
C TYR A 78 -0.36 -0.70 0.93
N THR A 79 0.46 -1.41 1.66
CA THR A 79 1.27 -2.53 1.17
C THR A 79 0.94 -3.79 1.95
N TRP A 80 1.04 -4.91 1.29
CA TRP A 80 1.13 -6.21 1.92
C TRP A 80 2.60 -6.60 1.97
N LEU A 81 3.17 -6.67 3.18
CA LEU A 81 4.53 -7.12 3.44
C LEU A 81 4.51 -8.59 3.82
N ALA A 82 5.41 -9.38 3.25
CA ALA A 82 5.42 -10.83 3.43
C ALA A 82 5.58 -11.25 4.90
N ASN A 83 6.44 -10.56 5.65
CA ASN A 83 6.71 -10.83 7.08
C ASN A 83 5.71 -10.17 8.05
N TYR A 84 4.72 -9.40 7.54
CA TYR A 84 3.65 -8.77 8.34
C TYR A 84 2.28 -9.18 7.82
N PRO A 85 1.86 -10.45 8.03
CA PRO A 85 0.63 -10.97 7.43
C PRO A 85 -0.65 -10.36 8.02
N ASP A 86 -0.58 -9.84 9.23
CA ASP A 86 -1.77 -9.43 9.97
C ASP A 86 -2.15 -7.98 9.75
N ASN A 87 -1.18 -7.12 9.43
CA ASN A 87 -1.38 -5.68 9.29
C ASN A 87 -1.02 -5.17 7.89
N GLN A 88 -1.66 -4.08 7.53
CA GLN A 88 -1.26 -3.29 6.37
C GLN A 88 0.05 -2.56 6.67
N GLY A 89 0.96 -2.49 5.71
CA GLY A 89 2.02 -1.50 5.73
C GLY A 89 1.51 -0.19 5.12
N LEU A 90 1.74 0.93 5.77
CA LEU A 90 1.42 2.27 5.24
C LEU A 90 2.71 2.88 4.69
N LEU A 91 2.80 2.94 3.36
CA LEU A 91 3.96 3.50 2.67
C LEU A 91 3.72 4.97 2.33
N SER A 92 4.69 5.81 2.63
CA SER A 92 4.69 7.24 2.30
C SER A 92 6.07 7.70 1.84
N TYR A 93 6.12 8.42 0.73
CA TYR A 93 7.31 9.08 0.23
C TYR A 93 6.93 10.44 -0.37
N THR A 94 7.74 11.45 -0.11
CA THR A 94 7.65 12.76 -0.76
C THR A 94 9.06 13.16 -1.23
N LYS A 95 9.16 13.68 -2.45
CA LYS A 95 10.43 14.09 -3.05
C LYS A 95 11.22 15.00 -2.11
N GLY A 96 12.49 14.67 -1.92
CA GLY A 96 13.38 15.40 -1.01
C GLY A 96 13.28 15.00 0.47
N HIS A 97 12.42 14.03 0.79
CA HIS A 97 12.28 13.49 2.14
C HIS A 97 12.59 12.00 2.19
N VAL A 98 12.92 11.50 3.37
CA VAL A 98 13.06 10.07 3.62
C VAL A 98 11.68 9.43 3.52
N TYR A 99 11.58 8.23 2.91
CA TYR A 99 10.34 7.48 2.92
C TYR A 99 10.02 6.96 4.33
N GLU A 100 8.75 6.79 4.60
CA GLU A 100 8.25 6.20 5.83
C GLU A 100 7.42 4.97 5.52
N THR A 101 7.56 3.94 6.36
CA THR A 101 6.66 2.80 6.41
C THR A 101 6.18 2.61 7.85
N LYS A 102 4.87 2.49 8.04
CA LYS A 102 4.24 2.30 9.36
C LYS A 102 3.28 1.11 9.30
N LEU A 103 3.04 0.47 10.43
CA LEU A 103 1.94 -0.49 10.52
C LEU A 103 0.60 0.25 10.55
N GLY A 104 -0.28 -0.20 9.69
CA GLY A 104 -1.65 0.27 9.61
C GLY A 104 -2.63 -0.67 10.30
N SER A 105 -3.90 -0.53 9.94
CA SER A 105 -4.97 -1.39 10.45
C SER A 105 -4.74 -2.86 10.10
N PRO A 106 -5.24 -3.79 10.91
CA PRO A 106 -5.26 -5.20 10.55
C PRO A 106 -6.00 -5.44 9.23
N TRP A 107 -5.58 -6.45 8.48
CA TRP A 107 -6.38 -6.99 7.39
C TRP A 107 -7.65 -7.64 7.95
N TRP A 108 -8.76 -7.56 7.23
CA TRP A 108 -9.97 -8.26 7.64
C TRP A 108 -9.76 -9.78 7.70
N ALA A 109 -8.91 -10.30 6.84
CA ALA A 109 -8.56 -11.72 6.82
C ALA A 109 -7.79 -12.19 8.07
N SER A 110 -7.15 -11.30 8.81
CA SER A 110 -6.48 -11.60 10.08
C SER A 110 -7.39 -11.44 11.30
N MET A 111 -8.59 -10.89 11.12
CA MET A 111 -9.56 -10.70 12.20
C MET A 111 -10.58 -11.83 12.27
N PRO A 112 -10.94 -12.30 13.46
CA PRO A 112 -12.03 -13.27 13.62
C PRO A 112 -13.33 -12.72 13.02
N ARG A 113 -14.05 -13.54 12.23
CA ARG A 113 -15.31 -13.12 11.58
C ARG A 113 -16.38 -12.62 12.57
N ALA A 114 -16.34 -13.13 13.81
CA ALA A 114 -17.25 -12.67 14.88
C ALA A 114 -17.05 -11.19 15.26
N GLN A 115 -15.91 -10.62 14.94
CA GLN A 115 -15.57 -9.21 15.19
C GLN A 115 -15.85 -8.31 13.97
N TRP A 116 -16.34 -8.90 12.87
CA TRP A 116 -16.64 -8.14 11.67
C TRP A 116 -17.90 -7.31 11.87
N PRO A 117 -17.90 -6.03 11.45
CA PRO A 117 -19.11 -5.23 11.43
C PRO A 117 -20.19 -5.88 10.55
N LYS A 118 -21.45 -5.69 10.93
CA LYS A 118 -22.59 -6.17 10.15
C LYS A 118 -22.52 -5.64 8.71
N GLY A 119 -22.67 -6.52 7.72
CA GLY A 119 -22.62 -6.15 6.30
C GLY A 119 -21.21 -6.08 5.69
N LEU A 120 -20.14 -6.20 6.49
CA LEU A 120 -18.78 -6.19 5.96
C LEU A 120 -18.53 -7.35 4.99
N GLU A 121 -19.06 -8.54 5.27
CA GLU A 121 -18.85 -9.72 4.43
C GLU A 121 -19.32 -9.51 2.99
N GLU A 122 -20.46 -8.84 2.80
CA GLU A 122 -20.96 -8.50 1.46
C GLU A 122 -20.10 -7.40 0.80
N ALA A 123 -19.74 -6.39 1.58
CA ALA A 123 -18.97 -5.26 1.09
C ALA A 123 -17.53 -5.64 0.67
N ILE A 124 -16.90 -6.59 1.38
CA ILE A 124 -15.52 -7.02 1.11
C ILE A 124 -15.42 -8.10 0.02
N ARG A 125 -16.52 -8.81 -0.26
CA ARG A 125 -16.53 -9.92 -1.23
C ARG A 125 -15.85 -9.63 -2.56
N PRO A 126 -15.99 -8.44 -3.18
CA PRO A 126 -15.32 -8.12 -4.44
C PRO A 126 -13.78 -8.06 -4.33
N LEU A 127 -13.27 -7.81 -3.12
CA LEU A 127 -11.84 -7.68 -2.84
C LEU A 127 -11.22 -8.97 -2.30
N TRP A 128 -12.06 -9.92 -1.90
CA TRP A 128 -11.63 -11.17 -1.28
C TRP A 128 -11.02 -12.13 -2.29
N ARG A 129 -9.83 -12.66 -1.98
CA ARG A 129 -9.12 -13.65 -2.79
C ARG A 129 -8.55 -14.73 -1.90
N GLU A 130 -9.04 -15.98 -2.07
CA GLU A 130 -8.48 -17.11 -1.34
C GLU A 130 -7.05 -17.42 -1.80
N PRO A 131 -6.16 -17.88 -0.89
CA PRO A 131 -6.39 -18.07 0.55
C PRO A 131 -6.09 -16.83 1.39
N TYR A 132 -5.73 -15.71 0.80
CA TYR A 132 -5.15 -14.55 1.48
C TYR A 132 -6.17 -13.46 1.87
N GLY A 133 -7.43 -13.62 1.49
CA GLY A 133 -8.51 -12.70 1.85
C GLY A 133 -8.40 -11.33 1.15
N ASP A 134 -8.45 -10.26 1.93
CA ASP A 134 -8.39 -8.87 1.44
C ASP A 134 -6.97 -8.30 1.34
N ARG A 135 -5.96 -9.14 1.51
CA ARG A 135 -4.56 -8.72 1.42
C ARG A 135 -4.21 -8.35 -0.01
N GLN A 136 -3.74 -7.14 -0.18
CA GLN A 136 -3.31 -6.61 -1.48
C GLN A 136 -2.38 -5.42 -1.31
N ILE A 137 -1.70 -5.06 -2.37
CA ILE A 137 -0.95 -3.81 -2.49
C ILE A 137 -1.81 -2.83 -3.30
N GLU A 138 -1.93 -1.61 -2.82
CA GLU A 138 -2.46 -0.49 -3.59
C GLU A 138 -1.66 0.77 -3.23
N VAL A 139 -0.78 1.17 -4.14
CA VAL A 139 0.16 2.29 -3.98
C VAL A 139 -0.08 3.30 -5.09
N VAL A 140 -0.38 4.53 -4.70
CA VAL A 140 -0.56 5.68 -5.60
C VAL A 140 0.80 6.34 -5.82
N VAL A 141 1.17 6.50 -7.07
CA VAL A 141 2.40 7.16 -7.50
C VAL A 141 2.03 8.42 -8.28
N THR A 142 2.52 9.56 -7.82
CA THR A 142 2.35 10.86 -8.48
C THR A 142 3.72 11.39 -8.89
N GLY A 143 3.83 11.87 -10.11
CA GLY A 143 5.11 12.36 -10.63
C GLY A 143 5.02 13.09 -11.97
N LEU A 144 6.16 13.56 -12.42
CA LEU A 144 6.37 14.20 -13.73
C LEU A 144 6.82 13.13 -14.74
N PHE A 145 5.86 12.39 -15.27
CA PHE A 145 6.13 11.31 -16.24
C PHE A 145 5.95 11.85 -17.66
N ASN A 146 7.01 12.46 -18.20
CA ASN A 146 7.00 13.06 -19.53
C ASN A 146 6.90 12.03 -20.66
N ASP A 147 7.23 10.78 -20.37
CA ASP A 147 7.07 9.66 -21.29
C ASP A 147 6.62 8.37 -20.56
N THR A 148 6.08 7.45 -21.35
CA THR A 148 5.59 6.16 -20.86
C THR A 148 6.71 5.28 -20.29
N SER A 149 7.96 5.46 -20.75
CA SER A 149 9.09 4.64 -20.32
C SER A 149 9.48 4.89 -18.87
N MET A 150 9.33 6.12 -18.39
CA MET A 150 9.61 6.46 -16.98
C MET A 150 8.62 5.78 -16.04
N ARG A 151 7.34 5.83 -16.39
CA ARG A 151 6.29 5.13 -15.63
C ARG A 151 6.56 3.63 -15.60
N GLN A 152 6.88 3.04 -16.75
CA GLN A 152 7.16 1.61 -16.87
C GLN A 152 8.34 1.19 -15.99
N LYS A 153 9.43 1.95 -15.94
CA LYS A 153 10.58 1.67 -15.08
C LYS A 153 10.22 1.69 -13.59
N VAL A 154 9.37 2.63 -13.15
CA VAL A 154 8.90 2.68 -11.76
C VAL A 154 8.02 1.47 -11.45
N GLU A 155 7.16 1.06 -12.38
CA GLU A 155 6.33 -0.13 -12.25
C GLU A 155 7.17 -1.41 -12.18
N GLU A 156 8.15 -1.56 -13.06
CA GLU A 156 9.13 -2.67 -13.05
C GLU A 156 9.91 -2.73 -11.72
N ASN A 157 10.28 -1.58 -11.19
CA ASN A 157 10.96 -1.51 -9.88
C ASN A 157 10.05 -2.03 -8.75
N PHE A 158 8.78 -1.63 -8.70
CA PHE A 158 7.83 -2.21 -7.74
C PHE A 158 7.60 -3.70 -7.98
N MET A 159 7.48 -4.13 -9.23
CA MET A 159 7.32 -5.56 -9.55
C MET A 159 8.51 -6.39 -9.08
N SER A 160 9.74 -5.87 -9.21
CA SER A 160 10.95 -6.55 -8.73
C SER A 160 11.00 -6.70 -7.20
N CYS A 161 10.24 -5.88 -6.48
CA CYS A 161 10.11 -5.98 -5.03
C CYS A 161 9.13 -7.06 -4.57
N LEU A 162 8.26 -7.57 -5.45
CA LEU A 162 7.32 -8.64 -5.11
C LEU A 162 8.04 -9.96 -4.84
N LEU A 163 7.47 -10.83 -4.03
CA LEU A 163 7.96 -12.19 -3.92
C LEU A 163 8.02 -12.86 -5.29
N THR A 164 9.07 -13.63 -5.56
CA THR A 164 9.14 -14.49 -6.75
C THR A 164 8.14 -15.65 -6.63
N ASP A 165 7.93 -16.42 -7.71
CA ASP A 165 7.05 -17.59 -7.67
C ASP A 165 7.55 -18.63 -6.67
N ASP A 166 8.85 -18.86 -6.62
CA ASP A 166 9.47 -19.79 -5.68
C ASP A 166 9.31 -19.34 -4.23
N GLU A 167 9.59 -18.06 -3.93
CA GLU A 167 9.38 -17.48 -2.59
C GLU A 167 7.91 -17.51 -2.17
N PHE A 168 7.01 -17.20 -3.10
CA PHE A 168 5.58 -17.22 -2.83
C PHE A 168 5.07 -18.62 -2.53
N ALA A 169 5.61 -19.65 -3.20
CA ALA A 169 5.27 -21.05 -2.98
C ALA A 169 5.71 -21.58 -1.61
N LEU A 170 6.71 -20.95 -0.96
CA LEU A 170 7.18 -21.37 0.38
C LEU A 170 6.15 -21.08 1.48
N GLY A 171 5.25 -20.14 1.28
CA GLY A 171 4.16 -19.84 2.19
C GLY A 171 4.55 -19.02 3.43
N GLN A 172 3.53 -18.67 4.21
CA GLN A 172 3.61 -17.69 5.29
C GLN A 172 4.64 -18.05 6.37
N ALA A 173 4.82 -19.33 6.69
CA ALA A 173 5.77 -19.72 7.74
C ALA A 173 7.20 -19.30 7.41
N VAL A 174 7.59 -19.43 6.13
CA VAL A 174 8.93 -18.99 5.67
C VAL A 174 8.99 -17.47 5.51
N TRP A 175 7.90 -16.85 5.06
CA TRP A 175 7.88 -15.39 4.91
C TRP A 175 8.05 -14.65 6.23
N ASN A 176 7.55 -15.22 7.34
CA ASN A 176 7.71 -14.63 8.68
C ASN A 176 9.16 -14.56 9.16
N GLU A 177 10.05 -15.42 8.60
CA GLU A 177 11.47 -15.45 8.93
C GLU A 177 12.31 -14.50 8.06
N MET A 178 11.69 -13.77 7.15
CA MET A 178 12.40 -12.80 6.32
C MET A 178 12.90 -11.63 7.17
N ASP A 179 14.09 -11.12 6.82
CA ASP A 179 14.67 -9.94 7.48
C ASP A 179 13.69 -8.78 7.50
N ASP A 180 13.63 -8.11 8.64
CA ASP A 180 12.77 -6.95 8.86
C ASP A 180 13.58 -5.64 8.89
N PRO A 181 13.66 -4.92 7.76
CA PRO A 181 14.36 -3.65 7.70
C PRO A 181 13.60 -2.48 8.33
N PHE A 182 12.30 -2.67 8.65
CA PHE A 182 11.43 -1.59 9.13
C PHE A 182 11.38 -1.51 10.66
N SER A 183 11.61 -2.63 11.36
CA SER A 183 11.66 -2.70 12.83
C SER A 183 10.48 -2.01 13.51
N PHE A 184 9.25 -2.36 13.07
CA PHE A 184 8.05 -1.75 13.64
C PHE A 184 7.93 -2.05 15.12
N THR A 185 8.00 -1.00 15.94
CA THR A 185 7.70 -1.11 17.38
C THR A 185 6.21 -0.94 17.61
N TRP A 186 5.61 -1.89 18.32
CA TRP A 186 4.23 -1.77 18.80
C TRP A 186 4.21 -0.71 19.90
N SER A 187 3.54 0.38 19.68
CA SER A 187 3.27 1.41 20.68
C SER A 187 1.87 1.29 21.25
#